data_c17d1d669570d80ae88a8f542bba2ce0
#
_entry.id   c17d1d669570d80ae88a8f542bba2ce0
#
_cell.length_a   1.000
_cell.length_b   1.000
_cell.length_c   1.000
_cell.angle_alpha   90.00
_cell.angle_beta   90.00
_cell.angle_gamma   90.00
#
_symmetry.space_group_name_H-M   'P 1'
#
loop_
_entity.id
_entity.type
_entity.pdbx_description
1 polymer ?
#
loop_
_entity_poly.entity_id
_entity_poly.type
_entity_poly.pdbx_seq_one_letter_code
_entity_poly.pdbx_strand_id
1 'polypeptide(L)'
;MKNFVWSLCLICLAWLMTMAPALAGDSAHGGQIFASNCAACHIGGGNVVNAAKTLKLADLEQYGMASLEAIKTQVTNGKSAMPAFAGRLTEEDIEDVATYVLAQAEKGW
;
A
#
# COMPACT_ATOMS: atom_id res chain seq x y z
N MET A 1 16.32 -12.40 46.51
CA MET A 1 17.11 -11.64 45.55
C MET A 1 17.23 -12.28 44.17
N LYS A 2 17.45 -13.59 44.06
CA LYS A 2 17.52 -14.26 42.74
C LYS A 2 16.21 -14.17 41.95
N ASN A 3 15.06 -14.16 42.57
CA ASN A 3 13.74 -14.11 41.91
C ASN A 3 13.38 -12.72 41.40
N PHE A 4 13.98 -11.66 41.92
CA PHE A 4 13.72 -10.27 41.48
C PHE A 4 14.33 -9.96 40.13
N VAL A 5 15.52 -10.48 39.84
CA VAL A 5 16.22 -10.27 38.55
C VAL A 5 15.49 -11.01 37.43
N TRP A 6 14.94 -12.18 37.68
CA TRP A 6 14.18 -12.96 36.69
C TRP A 6 12.85 -12.29 36.35
N SER A 7 12.19 -11.68 37.34
CA SER A 7 10.93 -10.93 37.11
C SER A 7 11.15 -9.70 36.25
N LEU A 8 12.26 -8.99 36.42
CA LEU A 8 12.61 -7.84 35.59
C LEU A 8 12.91 -8.22 34.14
N CYS A 9 13.61 -9.35 33.91
CA CYS A 9 13.88 -9.84 32.55
C CYS A 9 12.61 -10.26 31.82
N LEU A 10 11.65 -10.89 32.52
CA LEU A 10 10.37 -11.30 31.94
C LEU A 10 9.50 -10.08 31.55
N ILE A 11 9.52 -9.02 32.33
CA ILE A 11 8.80 -7.79 32.03
C ILE A 11 9.41 -7.10 30.81
N CYS A 12 10.74 -7.05 30.68
CA CYS A 12 11.41 -6.49 29.50
C CYS A 12 11.11 -7.29 28.22
N LEU A 13 11.06 -8.63 28.30
CA LEU A 13 10.70 -9.48 27.15
C LEU A 13 9.23 -9.28 26.72
N ALA A 14 8.32 -9.14 27.68
CA ALA A 14 6.92 -8.89 27.39
C ALA A 14 6.70 -7.53 26.67
N TRP A 15 7.49 -6.52 26.98
CA TRP A 15 7.44 -5.21 26.32
C TRP A 15 7.95 -5.25 24.88
N LEU A 16 8.94 -6.08 24.60
CA LEU A 16 9.47 -6.25 23.24
C LEU A 16 8.50 -6.98 22.31
N MET A 17 7.58 -7.79 22.84
CA MET A 17 6.59 -8.51 22.04
C MET A 17 5.34 -7.70 21.67
N THR A 18 5.14 -6.51 22.25
CA THR A 18 3.96 -5.69 22.01
C THR A 18 4.14 -4.63 20.92
N MET A 19 5.33 -4.51 20.32
CA MET A 19 5.58 -3.61 19.20
C MET A 19 5.26 -4.31 17.88
N ALA A 20 3.97 -4.48 17.58
CA ALA A 20 3.55 -4.80 16.21
C ALA A 20 3.84 -3.60 15.30
N PRO A 21 4.43 -3.80 14.10
CA PRO A 21 4.59 -2.70 13.15
C PRO A 21 3.21 -2.13 12.78
N ALA A 22 3.11 -0.82 12.69
CA ALA A 22 1.90 -0.17 12.21
C ALA A 22 1.67 -0.59 10.75
N LEU A 23 0.49 -1.17 10.47
CA LEU A 23 0.08 -1.49 9.12
C LEU A 23 -0.35 -0.20 8.41
N ALA A 24 0.11 0.02 7.15
CA ALA A 24 -0.24 1.18 6.34
C ALA A 24 -1.72 1.16 5.98
N GLY A 25 -2.24 0.03 5.45
CA GLY A 25 -3.63 -0.14 5.07
C GLY A 25 -3.99 -1.62 4.90
N ASP A 26 -5.26 -1.87 4.59
CA ASP A 26 -5.81 -3.21 4.35
C ASP A 26 -5.66 -3.59 2.88
N SER A 27 -4.67 -4.43 2.58
CA SER A 27 -4.38 -4.90 1.22
C SER A 27 -5.51 -5.75 0.63
N ALA A 28 -6.21 -6.55 1.42
CA ALA A 28 -7.34 -7.36 0.96
C ALA A 28 -8.52 -6.48 0.52
N HIS A 29 -8.88 -5.48 1.32
CA HIS A 29 -9.89 -4.48 0.96
C HIS A 29 -9.43 -3.64 -0.24
N GLY A 30 -8.15 -3.26 -0.28
CA GLY A 30 -7.55 -2.55 -1.41
C GLY A 30 -7.67 -3.32 -2.73
N GLY A 31 -7.54 -4.65 -2.70
CA GLY A 31 -7.76 -5.51 -3.86
C GLY A 31 -9.19 -5.45 -4.39
N GLN A 32 -10.18 -5.36 -3.52
CA GLN A 32 -11.59 -5.19 -3.90
C GLN A 32 -11.83 -3.82 -4.55
N ILE A 33 -11.27 -2.77 -3.98
CA ILE A 33 -11.34 -1.41 -4.53
C ILE A 33 -10.67 -1.36 -5.90
N PHE A 34 -9.52 -1.97 -6.05
CA PHE A 34 -8.78 -2.06 -7.31
C PHE A 34 -9.61 -2.74 -8.40
N ALA A 35 -10.20 -3.88 -8.10
CA ALA A 35 -11.03 -4.62 -9.04
C ALA A 35 -12.22 -3.80 -9.55
N SER A 36 -12.82 -2.99 -8.70
CA SER A 36 -14.00 -2.19 -9.04
C SER A 36 -13.69 -0.86 -9.73
N ASN A 37 -12.53 -0.25 -9.44
CA ASN A 37 -12.25 1.14 -9.83
C ASN A 37 -11.00 1.32 -10.70
N CYS A 38 -10.09 0.38 -10.71
CA CYS A 38 -8.75 0.55 -11.29
C CYS A 38 -8.44 -0.46 -12.39
N ALA A 39 -8.99 -1.67 -12.28
CA ALA A 39 -8.64 -2.79 -13.17
C ALA A 39 -8.97 -2.54 -14.63
N ALA A 40 -9.97 -1.73 -14.96
CA ALA A 40 -10.30 -1.40 -16.34
C ALA A 40 -9.10 -0.86 -17.13
N CYS A 41 -8.29 -0.02 -16.50
CA CYS A 41 -7.08 0.55 -17.09
C CYS A 41 -5.80 -0.16 -16.64
N HIS A 42 -5.78 -0.74 -15.46
CA HIS A 42 -4.59 -1.33 -14.82
C HIS A 42 -4.66 -2.85 -14.66
N ILE A 43 -5.43 -3.54 -15.50
CA ILE A 43 -5.54 -5.00 -15.42
C ILE A 43 -4.15 -5.66 -15.45
N GLY A 44 -3.94 -6.61 -14.54
CA GLY A 44 -2.66 -7.33 -14.44
C GLY A 44 -1.45 -6.44 -14.11
N GLY A 45 -1.66 -5.26 -13.53
CA GLY A 45 -0.61 -4.28 -13.24
C GLY A 45 -0.15 -3.49 -14.47
N GLY A 46 -0.89 -3.55 -15.57
CA GLY A 46 -0.58 -2.81 -16.78
C GLY A 46 -1.09 -1.37 -16.78
N ASN A 47 -1.09 -0.77 -17.96
CA ASN A 47 -1.69 0.53 -18.22
C ASN A 47 -2.12 0.55 -19.69
N VAL A 48 -3.43 0.50 -19.94
CA VAL A 48 -3.97 0.43 -21.30
C VAL A 48 -3.86 1.75 -22.07
N VAL A 49 -3.70 2.87 -21.36
CA VAL A 49 -3.54 4.19 -21.97
C VAL A 49 -2.07 4.49 -22.30
N ASN A 50 -1.16 4.06 -21.43
CA ASN A 50 0.28 4.27 -21.61
C ASN A 50 1.05 3.03 -21.15
N ALA A 51 1.34 2.16 -22.10
CA ALA A 51 2.01 0.87 -21.83
C ALA A 51 3.44 1.01 -21.25
N ALA A 52 4.05 2.19 -21.34
CA ALA A 52 5.36 2.45 -20.74
C ALA A 52 5.30 2.78 -19.24
N LYS A 53 4.12 3.12 -18.74
CA LYS A 53 3.91 3.52 -17.34
C LYS A 53 2.98 2.52 -16.63
N THR A 54 3.47 1.32 -16.40
CA THR A 54 2.71 0.26 -15.74
C THR A 54 2.79 0.38 -14.20
N LEU A 55 2.06 -0.49 -13.51
CA LEU A 55 2.15 -0.63 -12.05
C LEU A 55 3.19 -1.67 -11.63
N LYS A 56 4.01 -2.17 -12.54
CA LYS A 56 5.12 -3.05 -12.21
C LYS A 56 6.16 -2.29 -11.41
N LEU A 57 6.84 -2.97 -10.50
CA LEU A 57 7.79 -2.33 -9.57
C LEU A 57 8.87 -1.52 -10.30
N ALA A 58 9.44 -2.06 -11.38
CA ALA A 58 10.47 -1.38 -12.15
C ALA A 58 9.99 -0.04 -12.71
N ASP A 59 8.75 0.03 -13.20
CA ASP A 59 8.17 1.27 -13.72
C ASP A 59 7.82 2.24 -12.58
N LEU A 60 7.27 1.74 -11.48
CA LEU A 60 7.02 2.58 -10.30
C LEU A 60 8.31 3.20 -9.77
N GLU A 61 9.40 2.46 -9.73
CA GLU A 61 10.72 2.98 -9.34
C GLU A 61 11.24 4.02 -10.33
N GLN A 62 11.13 3.74 -11.61
CA GLN A 62 11.61 4.64 -12.67
C GLN A 62 10.93 6.02 -12.61
N TYR A 63 9.65 6.05 -12.31
CA TYR A 63 8.86 7.29 -12.28
C TYR A 63 8.66 7.87 -10.88
N GLY A 64 9.40 7.40 -9.88
CA GLY A 64 9.32 7.90 -8.50
C GLY A 64 8.01 7.59 -7.80
N MET A 65 7.34 6.50 -8.20
CA MET A 65 6.02 6.10 -7.70
C MET A 65 6.06 4.91 -6.74
N ALA A 66 7.24 4.36 -6.44
CA ALA A 66 7.39 3.17 -5.62
C ALA A 66 7.32 3.47 -4.11
N SER A 67 6.32 4.21 -3.69
CA SER A 67 6.04 4.48 -2.28
C SER A 67 4.54 4.61 -2.05
N LEU A 68 4.11 4.29 -0.84
CA LEU A 68 2.70 4.44 -0.45
C LEU A 68 2.21 5.88 -0.65
N GLU A 69 2.98 6.86 -0.22
CA GLU A 69 2.62 8.28 -0.32
C GLU A 69 2.49 8.76 -1.76
N ALA A 70 3.41 8.36 -2.65
CA ALA A 70 3.34 8.74 -4.07
C ALA A 70 2.10 8.16 -4.74
N ILE A 71 1.78 6.90 -4.48
CA ILE A 71 0.58 6.23 -5.04
C ILE A 71 -0.68 6.88 -4.49
N LYS A 72 -0.77 7.12 -3.19
CA LYS A 72 -1.91 7.81 -2.57
C LYS A 72 -2.14 9.19 -3.19
N THR A 73 -1.10 9.96 -3.37
CA THR A 73 -1.18 11.30 -3.96
C THR A 73 -1.74 11.25 -5.38
N GLN A 74 -1.25 10.32 -6.20
CA GLN A 74 -1.74 10.19 -7.58
C GLN A 74 -3.16 9.69 -7.66
N VAL A 75 -3.56 8.74 -6.84
CA VAL A 75 -4.94 8.26 -6.77
C VAL A 75 -5.89 9.38 -6.33
N THR A 76 -5.48 10.16 -5.33
CA THR A 76 -6.26 11.29 -4.81
C THR A 76 -6.49 12.35 -5.89
N ASN A 77 -5.44 12.76 -6.58
CA ASN A 77 -5.45 13.92 -7.48
C ASN A 77 -5.66 13.56 -8.96
N GLY A 78 -5.42 12.30 -9.33
CA GLY A 78 -5.40 11.89 -10.73
C GLY A 78 -4.19 12.42 -11.48
N LYS A 79 -4.06 12.02 -12.74
CA LYS A 79 -3.03 12.54 -13.66
C LYS A 79 -3.38 12.20 -15.09
N SER A 80 -3.44 13.21 -15.96
CA SER A 80 -3.79 13.02 -17.38
C SER A 80 -5.12 12.27 -17.53
N ALA A 81 -5.15 11.13 -18.21
CA ALA A 81 -6.35 10.30 -18.37
C ALA A 81 -6.80 9.58 -17.10
N MET A 82 -5.94 9.46 -16.09
CA MET A 82 -6.31 8.85 -14.81
C MET A 82 -7.16 9.84 -13.99
N PRO A 83 -8.41 9.46 -13.63
CA PRO A 83 -9.27 10.35 -12.87
C PRO A 83 -8.79 10.54 -11.44
N ALA A 84 -9.17 11.65 -10.82
CA ALA A 84 -9.00 11.88 -9.39
C ALA A 84 -10.08 11.13 -8.61
N PHE A 85 -9.68 10.45 -7.54
CA PHE A 85 -10.59 9.70 -6.69
C PHE A 85 -10.95 10.41 -5.38
N ALA A 86 -10.43 11.60 -5.13
CA ALA A 86 -10.88 12.44 -4.03
C ALA A 86 -12.40 12.68 -4.12
N GLY A 87 -13.13 12.43 -3.04
CA GLY A 87 -14.60 12.54 -3.01
C GLY A 87 -15.35 11.34 -3.62
N ARG A 88 -14.66 10.45 -4.36
CA ARG A 88 -15.23 9.19 -4.89
C ARG A 88 -14.87 8.00 -4.01
N LEU A 89 -13.69 8.02 -3.43
CA LEU A 89 -13.21 7.08 -2.42
C LEU A 89 -12.86 7.84 -1.15
N THR A 90 -12.98 7.19 0.01
CA THR A 90 -12.53 7.77 1.28
C THR A 90 -11.00 7.77 1.34
N GLU A 91 -10.42 8.55 2.25
CA GLU A 91 -8.98 8.51 2.52
C GLU A 91 -8.49 7.10 2.89
N GLU A 92 -9.28 6.38 3.70
CA GLU A 92 -8.99 5.00 4.07
C GLU A 92 -9.02 4.06 2.86
N ASP A 93 -10.01 4.19 1.97
CA ASP A 93 -10.08 3.43 0.73
C ASP A 93 -8.85 3.67 -0.16
N ILE A 94 -8.41 4.92 -0.27
CA ILE A 94 -7.23 5.29 -1.05
C ILE A 94 -5.96 4.69 -0.43
N GLU A 95 -5.84 4.71 0.88
CA GLU A 95 -4.73 4.07 1.57
C GLU A 95 -4.72 2.55 1.35
N ASP A 96 -5.87 1.92 1.44
CA ASP A 96 -6.01 0.48 1.23
C ASP A 96 -5.64 0.07 -0.20
N VAL A 97 -6.14 0.78 -1.21
CA VAL A 97 -5.82 0.47 -2.61
C VAL A 97 -4.34 0.76 -2.94
N ALA A 98 -3.78 1.82 -2.40
CA ALA A 98 -2.36 2.11 -2.56
C ALA A 98 -1.47 1.03 -1.92
N THR A 99 -1.86 0.54 -0.74
CA THR A 99 -1.20 -0.58 -0.07
C THR A 99 -1.26 -1.84 -0.92
N TYR A 100 -2.41 -2.15 -1.51
CA TYR A 100 -2.57 -3.28 -2.41
C TYR A 100 -1.67 -3.17 -3.64
N VAL A 101 -1.67 -2.02 -4.32
CA VAL A 101 -0.86 -1.80 -5.52
C VAL A 101 0.64 -1.99 -5.23
N LEU A 102 1.13 -1.39 -4.15
CA LEU A 102 2.53 -1.52 -3.78
C LEU A 102 2.90 -2.96 -3.44
N ALA A 103 2.07 -3.65 -2.68
CA ALA A 103 2.28 -5.06 -2.33
C ALA A 103 2.27 -5.96 -3.57
N GLN A 104 1.35 -5.73 -4.52
CA GLN A 104 1.30 -6.47 -5.78
C GLN A 104 2.54 -6.20 -6.65
N ALA A 105 2.98 -4.96 -6.74
CA ALA A 105 4.20 -4.61 -7.47
C ALA A 105 5.42 -5.34 -6.91
N GLU A 106 5.55 -5.42 -5.60
CA GLU A 106 6.64 -6.12 -4.91
C GLU A 106 6.60 -7.64 -5.14
N LYS A 107 5.41 -8.23 -5.23
CA LYS A 107 5.22 -9.66 -5.52
C LYS A 107 5.38 -10.01 -7.01
N GLY A 108 5.16 -9.06 -7.88
CA GLY A 108 4.94 -9.25 -9.31
C GLY A 108 3.48 -9.62 -9.61
N TRP A 109 2.85 -8.81 -10.34
CA TRP A 109 1.41 -8.90 -10.69
C TRP A 109 0.94 -10.25 -11.20
#